data_7637d45c8a654f58b305a73176c52858
#
_entry.id   7637d45c8a654f58b305a73176c52858
#
_cell.length_a   1.000
_cell.length_b   1.000
_cell.length_c   1.000
_cell.angle_alpha   90.00
_cell.angle_beta   90.00
_cell.angle_gamma   90.00
#
_symmetry.space_group_name_H-M   'P 1'
#
loop_
_entity.id
_entity.type
_entity.pdbx_description
1 polymer ?
#
loop_
_entity_poly.entity_id
_entity_poly.type
_entity_poly.pdbx_seq_one_letter_code
_entity_poly.pdbx_strand_id
1 'polypeptide(L)'
;MANSEAGSRGRSYRKGPERRAQILLRAMELFAERGVGASLRAIGEAIGVSHAALRYYFANRDELLVEVYRAHESQVHEAQARERSAAEAVSAVAVMEWSAERNRSIPGLVELYATLTTDALQEQQHPETREFVQARYRRVRADLAERVRTGQRSGAIAADVDPEDAAALVVAASDGLQLQWLLAPDAVDVRRSLELLERLLPGGGTPGPGQRG
;
A
#
# COMPACT_ATOMS: atom_id res chain seq x y z
N MET A 1 12.54 11.77 -51.84
CA MET A 1 11.76 10.70 -51.21
C MET A 1 12.47 10.26 -49.93
N ALA A 2 12.29 10.97 -48.85
CA ALA A 2 12.80 10.59 -47.52
C ALA A 2 11.97 11.32 -46.46
N ASN A 3 10.83 10.79 -46.06
CA ASN A 3 10.11 11.28 -44.86
C ASN A 3 8.95 10.35 -44.43
N SER A 4 9.19 9.03 -44.33
CA SER A 4 8.13 8.09 -43.90
C SER A 4 8.55 7.12 -42.78
N GLU A 5 9.82 7.10 -42.34
CA GLU A 5 10.28 6.10 -41.35
C GLU A 5 10.32 6.59 -39.90
N ALA A 6 10.25 7.89 -39.66
CA ALA A 6 10.32 8.43 -38.29
C ALA A 6 9.00 8.26 -37.49
N GLY A 7 7.85 8.19 -38.17
CA GLY A 7 6.53 8.06 -37.53
C GLY A 7 6.19 6.66 -37.00
N SER A 8 6.84 5.62 -37.52
CA SER A 8 6.55 4.22 -37.14
C SER A 8 7.22 3.80 -35.82
N ARG A 9 8.44 4.25 -35.56
CA ARG A 9 9.19 3.91 -34.34
C ARG A 9 8.60 4.54 -33.08
N GLY A 10 8.07 5.75 -33.12
CA GLY A 10 7.44 6.44 -31.99
C GLY A 10 6.11 5.79 -31.55
N ARG A 11 5.35 5.24 -32.51
CA ARG A 11 4.05 4.59 -32.23
C ARG A 11 4.22 3.17 -31.65
N SER A 12 5.28 2.46 -32.02
CA SER A 12 5.61 1.13 -31.46
C SER A 12 6.13 1.21 -30.04
N TYR A 13 6.92 2.22 -29.69
CA TYR A 13 7.48 2.43 -28.35
C TYR A 13 6.41 2.79 -27.30
N ARG A 14 5.34 3.51 -27.70
CA ARG A 14 4.22 3.87 -26.81
C ARG A 14 3.26 2.70 -26.51
N LYS A 15 3.16 1.71 -27.38
CA LYS A 15 2.23 0.57 -27.23
C LYS A 15 2.63 -0.41 -26.09
N GLY A 16 3.91 -0.52 -25.79
CA GLY A 16 4.41 -1.41 -24.74
C GLY A 16 3.96 -1.00 -23.32
N PRO A 17 4.24 0.22 -22.86
CA PRO A 17 3.79 0.73 -21.57
C PRO A 17 2.27 0.76 -21.41
N GLU A 18 1.54 1.17 -22.47
CA GLU A 18 0.06 1.17 -22.47
C GLU A 18 -0.50 -0.25 -22.31
N ARG A 19 0.09 -1.23 -23.02
CA ARG A 19 -0.33 -2.63 -22.92
C ARG A 19 -0.03 -3.22 -21.55
N ARG A 20 1.13 -2.89 -20.96
CA ARG A 20 1.48 -3.30 -19.60
C ARG A 20 0.48 -2.75 -18.59
N ALA A 21 0.13 -1.49 -18.67
CA ALA A 21 -0.87 -0.86 -17.80
C ALA A 21 -2.26 -1.51 -17.93
N GLN A 22 -2.69 -1.84 -19.16
CA GLN A 22 -3.95 -2.57 -19.39
C GLN A 22 -3.94 -3.97 -18.75
N ILE A 23 -2.80 -4.68 -18.79
CA ILE A 23 -2.67 -5.98 -18.13
C ILE A 23 -2.83 -5.85 -16.61
N LEU A 24 -2.16 -4.85 -16.00
CA LEU A 24 -2.24 -4.61 -14.55
C LEU A 24 -3.67 -4.29 -14.11
N LEU A 25 -4.38 -3.45 -14.87
CA LEU A 25 -5.77 -3.11 -14.59
C LEU A 25 -6.68 -4.36 -14.64
N ARG A 26 -6.59 -5.15 -15.70
CA ARG A 26 -7.39 -6.38 -15.84
C ARG A 26 -7.05 -7.45 -14.81
N ALA A 27 -5.77 -7.54 -14.42
CA ALA A 27 -5.36 -8.44 -13.35
C ALA A 27 -5.99 -8.03 -12.02
N MET A 28 -6.06 -6.75 -11.72
CA MET A 28 -6.74 -6.25 -10.51
C MET A 28 -8.23 -6.54 -10.52
N GLU A 29 -8.93 -6.33 -11.65
CA GLU A 29 -10.33 -6.70 -11.81
C GLU A 29 -10.57 -8.19 -11.56
N LEU A 30 -9.68 -9.05 -12.12
CA LEU A 30 -9.73 -10.49 -11.88
C LEU A 30 -9.53 -10.86 -10.41
N PHE A 31 -8.58 -10.20 -9.72
CA PHE A 31 -8.33 -10.47 -8.31
C PHE A 31 -9.51 -10.06 -7.44
N ALA A 32 -10.20 -8.99 -7.79
CA ALA A 32 -11.44 -8.57 -7.14
C ALA A 32 -12.58 -9.59 -7.29
N GLU A 33 -12.66 -10.26 -8.45
CA GLU A 33 -13.73 -11.22 -8.74
C GLU A 33 -13.46 -12.64 -8.22
N ARG A 34 -12.19 -13.08 -8.28
CA ARG A 34 -11.81 -14.50 -8.09
C ARG A 34 -10.72 -14.73 -7.05
N GLY A 35 -10.24 -13.68 -6.40
CA GLY A 35 -9.11 -13.76 -5.49
C GLY A 35 -7.76 -13.89 -6.19
N VAL A 36 -6.68 -13.88 -5.41
CA VAL A 36 -5.28 -13.75 -5.88
C VAL A 36 -4.60 -15.11 -6.14
N GLY A 37 -5.26 -16.24 -5.84
CA GLY A 37 -4.64 -17.57 -5.83
C GLY A 37 -4.29 -18.18 -7.20
N ALA A 38 -4.61 -17.52 -8.32
CA ALA A 38 -4.41 -18.08 -9.66
C ALA A 38 -2.93 -18.08 -10.10
N SER A 39 -2.54 -19.09 -10.90
CA SER A 39 -1.23 -19.10 -11.55
C SER A 39 -1.12 -18.05 -12.65
N LEU A 40 0.12 -17.65 -13.03
CA LEU A 40 0.35 -16.69 -14.10
C LEU A 40 -0.34 -17.09 -15.42
N ARG A 41 -0.35 -18.38 -15.74
CA ARG A 41 -1.06 -18.91 -16.92
C ARG A 41 -2.57 -18.73 -16.80
N ALA A 42 -3.15 -19.09 -15.66
CA ALA A 42 -4.59 -18.97 -15.43
C ALA A 42 -5.03 -17.48 -15.42
N ILE A 43 -4.20 -16.58 -14.88
CA ILE A 43 -4.42 -15.14 -14.96
C ILE A 43 -4.46 -14.71 -16.43
N GLY A 44 -3.47 -15.12 -17.24
CA GLY A 44 -3.43 -14.78 -18.67
C GLY A 44 -4.67 -15.22 -19.42
N GLU A 45 -5.08 -16.47 -19.24
CA GLU A 45 -6.30 -17.03 -19.84
C GLU A 45 -7.55 -16.24 -19.45
N ALA A 46 -7.68 -15.88 -18.16
CA ALA A 46 -8.83 -15.13 -17.66
C ALA A 46 -8.93 -13.70 -18.21
N ILE A 47 -7.79 -13.02 -18.37
CA ILE A 47 -7.76 -11.63 -18.88
C ILE A 47 -7.60 -11.55 -20.41
N GLY A 48 -7.60 -12.67 -21.12
CA GLY A 48 -7.46 -12.72 -22.58
C GLY A 48 -6.07 -12.34 -23.10
N VAL A 49 -5.00 -12.67 -22.34
CA VAL A 49 -3.61 -12.43 -22.69
C VAL A 49 -2.87 -13.75 -22.73
N SER A 50 -2.17 -14.04 -23.84
CA SER A 50 -1.41 -15.29 -23.95
C SER A 50 -0.32 -15.37 -22.85
N HIS A 51 -0.02 -16.59 -22.39
CA HIS A 51 1.05 -16.82 -21.42
C HIS A 51 2.40 -16.27 -21.90
N ALA A 52 2.71 -16.42 -23.20
CA ALA A 52 3.92 -15.87 -23.80
C ALA A 52 3.95 -14.32 -23.72
N ALA A 53 2.83 -13.66 -23.99
CA ALA A 53 2.73 -12.21 -23.87
C ALA A 53 2.83 -11.75 -22.40
N LEU A 54 2.25 -12.47 -21.45
CA LEU A 54 2.45 -12.17 -20.01
C LEU A 54 3.92 -12.32 -19.62
N ARG A 55 4.57 -13.40 -20.03
CA ARG A 55 6.00 -13.66 -19.74
C ARG A 55 6.94 -12.61 -20.38
N TYR A 56 6.50 -11.93 -21.41
CA TYR A 56 7.25 -10.81 -21.97
C TYR A 56 7.24 -9.58 -21.06
N TYR A 57 6.16 -9.34 -20.33
CA TYR A 57 6.01 -8.18 -19.43
C TYR A 57 6.35 -8.48 -17.97
N PHE A 58 6.19 -9.73 -17.52
CA PHE A 58 6.38 -10.16 -16.14
C PHE A 58 7.08 -11.52 -16.11
N ALA A 59 8.25 -11.60 -15.49
CA ALA A 59 9.06 -12.82 -15.47
C ALA A 59 8.33 -13.98 -14.76
N ASN A 60 7.57 -13.67 -13.73
CA ASN A 60 6.83 -14.65 -12.93
C ASN A 60 5.52 -14.05 -12.37
N ARG A 61 4.79 -14.86 -11.59
CA ARG A 61 3.54 -14.45 -10.92
C ARG A 61 3.80 -13.35 -9.88
N ASP A 62 4.86 -13.47 -9.12
CA ASP A 62 5.19 -12.56 -8.03
C ASP A 62 5.45 -11.16 -8.55
N GLU A 63 6.22 -11.03 -9.63
CA GLU A 63 6.42 -9.73 -10.30
C GLU A 63 5.09 -9.12 -10.74
N LEU A 64 4.18 -9.91 -11.33
CA LEU A 64 2.86 -9.41 -11.70
C LEU A 64 2.09 -8.90 -10.47
N LEU A 65 2.02 -9.68 -9.39
CA LEU A 65 1.31 -9.28 -8.17
C LEU A 65 1.89 -8.01 -7.55
N VAL A 66 3.22 -7.93 -7.43
CA VAL A 66 3.94 -6.76 -6.93
C VAL A 66 3.64 -5.53 -7.79
N GLU A 67 3.67 -5.67 -9.11
CA GLU A 67 3.43 -4.56 -10.03
C GLU A 67 1.96 -4.10 -10.06
N VAL A 68 1.01 -5.02 -9.91
CA VAL A 68 -0.40 -4.65 -9.71
C VAL A 68 -0.56 -3.82 -8.44
N TYR A 69 0.04 -4.25 -7.34
CA TYR A 69 -0.03 -3.50 -6.09
C TYR A 69 0.66 -2.12 -6.19
N ARG A 70 1.86 -2.04 -6.80
CA ARG A 70 2.58 -0.78 -7.02
C ARG A 70 1.78 0.23 -7.84
N ALA A 71 1.09 -0.23 -8.88
CA ALA A 71 0.27 0.64 -9.71
C ALA A 71 -0.85 1.30 -8.89
N HIS A 72 -1.49 0.54 -7.99
CA HIS A 72 -2.51 1.07 -7.09
C HIS A 72 -1.93 1.96 -5.98
N GLU A 73 -0.81 1.56 -5.39
CA GLU A 73 -0.13 2.36 -4.35
C GLU A 73 0.27 3.74 -4.89
N SER A 74 0.76 3.82 -6.13
CA SER A 74 1.09 5.10 -6.78
C SER A 74 -0.14 6.00 -6.96
N GLN A 75 -1.27 5.43 -7.38
CA GLN A 75 -2.53 6.18 -7.51
C GLN A 75 -3.03 6.68 -6.15
N VAL A 76 -2.89 5.87 -5.11
CA VAL A 76 -3.23 6.22 -3.73
C VAL A 76 -2.39 7.40 -3.26
N HIS A 77 -1.07 7.37 -3.46
CA HIS A 77 -0.17 8.46 -3.08
C HIS A 77 -0.46 9.76 -3.85
N GLU A 78 -0.74 9.67 -5.16
CA GLU A 78 -1.11 10.84 -5.95
C GLU A 78 -2.44 11.46 -5.51
N ALA A 79 -3.45 10.65 -5.21
CA ALA A 79 -4.73 11.11 -4.67
C ALA A 79 -4.52 11.78 -3.31
N GLN A 80 -3.77 11.14 -2.42
CA GLN A 80 -3.43 11.67 -1.11
C GLN A 80 -2.72 13.03 -1.18
N ALA A 81 -1.79 13.19 -2.12
CA ALA A 81 -1.08 14.45 -2.31
C ALA A 81 -2.01 15.59 -2.79
N ARG A 82 -3.05 15.26 -3.55
CA ARG A 82 -4.04 16.24 -4.05
C ARG A 82 -5.09 16.63 -3.00
N GLU A 83 -5.52 15.67 -2.17
CA GLU A 83 -6.60 15.86 -1.19
C GLU A 83 -6.12 16.47 0.12
N ARG A 84 -4.81 16.39 0.41
CA ARG A 84 -4.25 16.90 1.67
C ARG A 84 -4.29 18.42 1.76
N SER A 85 -5.07 18.92 2.72
CA SER A 85 -4.84 20.25 3.26
C SER A 85 -3.62 20.25 4.20
N ALA A 86 -2.95 21.39 4.35
CA ALA A 86 -1.74 21.50 5.20
C ALA A 86 -1.99 21.16 6.69
N ALA A 87 -3.24 21.17 7.15
CA ALA A 87 -3.62 20.85 8.53
C ALA A 87 -3.72 19.34 8.81
N GLU A 88 -4.08 18.52 7.79
CA GLU A 88 -4.18 17.06 7.92
C GLU A 88 -2.84 16.32 7.78
N ALA A 89 -1.77 17.07 7.52
CA ALA A 89 -0.44 16.49 7.27
C ALA A 89 0.22 15.89 8.53
N VAL A 90 -0.41 15.95 9.69
CA VAL A 90 0.31 15.84 10.97
C VAL A 90 0.20 14.45 11.61
N SER A 91 -0.96 13.82 11.66
CA SER A 91 -1.11 12.54 12.39
C SER A 91 -0.63 11.34 11.61
N ALA A 92 0.23 10.50 12.25
CA ALA A 92 0.64 9.21 11.71
C ALA A 92 -0.55 8.24 11.58
N VAL A 93 -1.49 8.27 12.53
CA VAL A 93 -2.67 7.41 12.53
C VAL A 93 -3.66 7.84 11.45
N ALA A 94 -3.95 9.15 11.32
CA ALA A 94 -4.87 9.66 10.30
C ALA A 94 -4.40 9.33 8.87
N VAL A 95 -3.10 9.31 8.61
CA VAL A 95 -2.55 8.86 7.32
C VAL A 95 -2.85 7.40 7.05
N MET A 96 -2.70 6.55 8.06
CA MET A 96 -2.99 5.11 7.93
C MET A 96 -4.48 4.83 7.87
N GLU A 97 -5.30 5.59 8.60
CA GLU A 97 -6.76 5.55 8.51
C GLU A 97 -7.23 5.84 7.08
N TRP A 98 -6.78 6.96 6.51
CA TRP A 98 -7.11 7.34 5.14
C TRP A 98 -6.61 6.27 4.13
N SER A 99 -5.39 5.76 4.30
CA SER A 99 -4.85 4.71 3.44
C SER A 99 -5.66 3.42 3.55
N ALA A 100 -6.05 3.02 4.75
CA ALA A 100 -6.85 1.82 4.97
C ALA A 100 -8.27 1.97 4.37
N GLU A 101 -8.91 3.13 4.50
CA GLU A 101 -10.19 3.41 3.86
C GLU A 101 -10.10 3.31 2.35
N ARG A 102 -9.08 3.94 1.77
CA ARG A 102 -8.81 3.89 0.33
C ARG A 102 -8.55 2.47 -0.15
N ASN A 103 -7.73 1.70 0.56
CA ASN A 103 -7.44 0.31 0.21
C ASN A 103 -8.72 -0.55 0.20
N ARG A 104 -9.59 -0.37 1.19
CA ARG A 104 -10.86 -1.10 1.26
C ARG A 104 -11.85 -0.68 0.17
N SER A 105 -11.76 0.55 -0.32
CA SER A 105 -12.61 1.01 -1.44
C SER A 105 -12.22 0.40 -2.79
N ILE A 106 -11.06 -0.25 -2.90
CA ILE A 106 -10.59 -0.91 -4.13
C ILE A 106 -10.74 -2.42 -3.95
N PRO A 107 -11.72 -3.06 -4.63
CA PRO A 107 -11.97 -4.49 -4.46
C PRO A 107 -10.71 -5.33 -4.74
N GLY A 108 -10.42 -6.29 -3.86
CA GLY A 108 -9.28 -7.20 -3.98
C GLY A 108 -7.91 -6.63 -3.57
N LEU A 109 -7.78 -5.31 -3.31
CA LEU A 109 -6.48 -4.71 -3.00
C LEU A 109 -5.95 -5.15 -1.63
N VAL A 110 -6.81 -5.19 -0.61
CA VAL A 110 -6.43 -5.64 0.74
C VAL A 110 -6.06 -7.11 0.73
N GLU A 111 -6.80 -7.95 -0.01
CA GLU A 111 -6.50 -9.37 -0.21
C GLU A 111 -5.16 -9.57 -0.95
N LEU A 112 -4.91 -8.78 -2.00
CA LEU A 112 -3.63 -8.79 -2.71
C LEU A 112 -2.46 -8.47 -1.77
N TYR A 113 -2.59 -7.43 -0.94
CA TYR A 113 -1.53 -7.07 0.00
C TYR A 113 -1.34 -8.15 1.08
N ALA A 114 -2.41 -8.72 1.60
CA ALA A 114 -2.35 -9.83 2.54
C ALA A 114 -1.61 -11.05 1.94
N THR A 115 -1.88 -11.36 0.67
CA THR A 115 -1.17 -12.41 -0.07
C THR A 115 0.32 -12.09 -0.20
N LEU A 116 0.67 -10.88 -0.65
CA LEU A 116 2.07 -10.46 -0.78
C LEU A 116 2.83 -10.52 0.56
N THR A 117 2.21 -10.10 1.66
CA THR A 117 2.85 -10.17 2.98
C THR A 117 3.05 -11.60 3.47
N THR A 118 2.11 -12.49 3.18
CA THR A 118 2.22 -13.92 3.53
C THR A 118 3.27 -14.62 2.68
N ASP A 119 3.27 -14.40 1.37
CA ASP A 119 4.26 -14.96 0.43
C ASP A 119 5.68 -14.47 0.79
N ALA A 120 5.83 -13.21 1.22
CA ALA A 120 7.11 -12.64 1.66
C ALA A 120 7.75 -13.37 2.86
N LEU A 121 6.98 -14.11 3.66
CA LEU A 121 7.51 -14.95 4.74
C LEU A 121 8.19 -16.23 4.23
N GLN A 122 7.93 -16.61 2.98
CA GLN A 122 8.51 -17.78 2.31
C GLN A 122 9.68 -17.35 1.40
N GLU A 123 10.76 -16.85 2.00
CA GLU A 123 11.89 -16.21 1.32
C GLU A 123 12.45 -16.98 0.11
N GLN A 124 12.61 -18.30 0.24
CA GLN A 124 13.17 -19.13 -0.83
C GLN A 124 12.25 -19.28 -2.04
N GLN A 125 10.94 -19.12 -1.84
CA GLN A 125 9.93 -19.28 -2.90
C GLN A 125 9.56 -17.94 -3.53
N HIS A 126 9.59 -16.84 -2.77
CA HIS A 126 9.13 -15.52 -3.16
C HIS A 126 10.13 -14.38 -2.84
N PRO A 127 11.38 -14.43 -3.33
CA PRO A 127 12.42 -13.46 -2.97
C PRO A 127 12.07 -12.03 -3.41
N GLU A 128 11.49 -11.85 -4.58
CA GLU A 128 11.10 -10.53 -5.11
C GLU A 128 9.97 -9.91 -4.30
N THR A 129 8.98 -10.72 -3.92
CA THR A 129 7.88 -10.29 -3.05
C THR A 129 8.41 -9.89 -1.68
N ARG A 130 9.36 -10.64 -1.12
CA ARG A 130 10.00 -10.32 0.15
C ARG A 130 10.76 -8.99 0.10
N GLU A 131 11.55 -8.77 -0.93
CA GLU A 131 12.28 -7.51 -1.12
C GLU A 131 11.31 -6.32 -1.21
N PHE A 132 10.25 -6.47 -2.00
CA PHE A 132 9.21 -5.46 -2.13
C PHE A 132 8.54 -5.12 -0.80
N VAL A 133 8.06 -6.13 -0.06
CA VAL A 133 7.36 -5.94 1.22
C VAL A 133 8.28 -5.31 2.26
N GLN A 134 9.54 -5.76 2.36
CA GLN A 134 10.53 -5.17 3.24
C GLN A 134 10.82 -3.69 2.90
N ALA A 135 10.98 -3.38 1.62
CA ALA A 135 11.21 -2.01 1.17
C ALA A 135 10.01 -1.10 1.48
N ARG A 136 8.80 -1.62 1.28
CA ARG A 136 7.57 -0.91 1.63
C ARG A 136 7.47 -0.64 3.13
N TYR A 137 7.71 -1.64 3.98
CA TYR A 137 7.69 -1.44 5.43
C TYR A 137 8.72 -0.41 5.90
N ARG A 138 9.94 -0.46 5.35
CA ARG A 138 10.97 0.57 5.67
C ARG A 138 10.49 1.98 5.32
N ARG A 139 9.94 2.16 4.10
CA ARG A 139 9.45 3.47 3.62
C ARG A 139 8.30 3.99 4.48
N VAL A 140 7.27 3.17 4.70
CA VAL A 140 6.07 3.57 5.46
C VAL A 140 6.43 3.91 6.90
N ARG A 141 7.22 3.07 7.58
CA ARG A 141 7.66 3.37 8.96
C ARG A 141 8.50 4.65 9.04
N ALA A 142 9.39 4.89 8.09
CA ALA A 142 10.18 6.13 8.08
C ALA A 142 9.29 7.39 7.92
N ASP A 143 8.28 7.36 7.05
CA ASP A 143 7.32 8.46 6.90
C ASP A 143 6.51 8.67 8.18
N LEU A 144 6.01 7.61 8.79
CA LEU A 144 5.25 7.70 10.04
C LEU A 144 6.09 8.18 11.22
N ALA A 145 7.33 7.70 11.36
CA ALA A 145 8.24 8.16 12.40
C ALA A 145 8.54 9.67 12.30
N GLU A 146 8.72 10.19 11.07
CA GLU A 146 8.90 11.64 10.89
C GLU A 146 7.64 12.44 11.28
N ARG A 147 6.45 11.88 11.07
CA ARG A 147 5.20 12.50 11.55
C ARG A 147 5.11 12.49 13.07
N VAL A 148 5.51 11.41 13.73
CA VAL A 148 5.61 11.37 15.19
C VAL A 148 6.58 12.44 15.70
N ARG A 149 7.76 12.57 15.11
CA ARG A 149 8.72 13.66 15.46
C ARG A 149 8.13 15.04 15.25
N THR A 150 7.34 15.22 14.20
CA THR A 150 6.64 16.50 13.95
C THR A 150 5.60 16.77 15.04
N GLY A 151 4.84 15.77 15.44
CA GLY A 151 3.91 15.84 16.57
C GLY A 151 4.60 16.16 17.89
N GLN A 152 5.77 15.59 18.14
CA GLN A 152 6.59 15.91 19.31
C GLN A 152 7.07 17.37 19.30
N ARG A 153 7.54 17.86 18.15
CA ARG A 153 7.96 19.28 18.03
C ARG A 153 6.81 20.27 18.27
N SER A 154 5.59 19.90 17.92
CA SER A 154 4.40 20.72 18.17
C SER A 154 3.78 20.53 19.56
N GLY A 155 4.26 19.56 20.35
CA GLY A 155 3.70 19.20 21.66
C GLY A 155 2.41 18.36 21.57
N ALA A 156 2.03 17.88 20.39
CA ALA A 156 0.87 17.01 20.20
C ALA A 156 1.15 15.57 20.64
N ILE A 157 2.40 15.12 20.59
CA ILE A 157 2.86 13.80 21.05
C ILE A 157 3.91 14.00 22.16
N ALA A 158 3.88 13.16 23.18
CA ALA A 158 4.83 13.21 24.27
C ALA A 158 6.26 12.93 23.79
N ALA A 159 7.24 13.63 24.37
CA ALA A 159 8.63 13.58 23.91
C ALA A 159 9.34 12.24 24.23
N ASP A 160 8.79 11.46 25.17
CA ASP A 160 9.29 10.13 25.59
C ASP A 160 8.75 8.97 24.73
N VAL A 161 7.85 9.24 23.76
CA VAL A 161 7.41 8.24 22.77
C VAL A 161 8.51 8.01 21.74
N ASP A 162 9.01 6.78 21.63
CA ASP A 162 9.94 6.45 20.55
C ASP A 162 9.23 6.49 19.19
N PRO A 163 9.71 7.31 18.21
CA PRO A 163 9.05 7.48 16.93
C PRO A 163 9.04 6.21 16.06
N GLU A 164 10.07 5.39 16.14
CA GLU A 164 10.20 4.16 15.39
C GLU A 164 9.24 3.08 15.92
N ASP A 165 9.15 2.94 17.23
CA ASP A 165 8.22 2.02 17.88
C ASP A 165 6.77 2.44 17.64
N ALA A 166 6.46 3.73 17.75
CA ALA A 166 5.14 4.26 17.43
C ALA A 166 4.77 4.01 15.97
N ALA A 167 5.69 4.24 15.03
CA ALA A 167 5.46 3.97 13.61
C ALA A 167 5.22 2.47 13.35
N ALA A 168 5.99 1.60 13.99
CA ALA A 168 5.81 0.15 13.87
C ALA A 168 4.45 -0.30 14.40
N LEU A 169 4.01 0.24 15.54
CA LEU A 169 2.71 -0.05 16.15
C LEU A 169 1.55 0.39 15.25
N VAL A 170 1.62 1.59 14.69
CA VAL A 170 0.59 2.13 13.79
C VAL A 170 0.46 1.28 12.52
N VAL A 171 1.58 0.87 11.92
CA VAL A 171 1.58 -0.05 10.77
C VAL A 171 0.96 -1.40 11.14
N ALA A 172 1.39 -2.00 12.25
CA ALA A 172 0.90 -3.29 12.70
C ALA A 172 -0.61 -3.25 12.98
N ALA A 173 -1.11 -2.18 13.61
CA ALA A 173 -2.54 -1.99 13.85
C ALA A 173 -3.32 -1.88 12.54
N SER A 174 -2.86 -1.05 11.59
CA SER A 174 -3.53 -0.88 10.30
C SER A 174 -3.58 -2.19 9.50
N ASP A 175 -2.46 -2.89 9.37
CA ASP A 175 -2.39 -4.14 8.60
C ASP A 175 -3.22 -5.24 9.28
N GLY A 176 -3.11 -5.38 10.60
CA GLY A 176 -3.87 -6.37 11.36
C GLY A 176 -5.38 -6.13 11.35
N LEU A 177 -5.81 -4.87 11.42
CA LEU A 177 -7.24 -4.51 11.34
C LEU A 177 -7.81 -4.77 9.95
N GLN A 178 -7.06 -4.51 8.88
CA GLN A 178 -7.49 -4.81 7.51
C GLN A 178 -7.61 -6.33 7.28
N LEU A 179 -6.70 -7.16 7.85
CA LEU A 179 -6.83 -8.61 7.82
C LEU A 179 -8.07 -9.10 8.56
N GLN A 180 -8.34 -8.57 9.74
CA GLN A 180 -9.54 -8.91 10.51
C GLN A 180 -10.81 -8.52 9.75
N TRP A 181 -10.81 -7.35 9.12
CA TRP A 181 -11.92 -6.89 8.28
C TRP A 181 -12.16 -7.82 7.08
N LEU A 182 -11.12 -8.32 6.39
CA LEU A 182 -11.27 -9.30 5.32
C LEU A 182 -12.00 -10.58 5.77
N LEU A 183 -11.74 -11.01 7.01
CA LEU A 183 -12.31 -12.25 7.55
C LEU A 183 -13.70 -12.03 8.16
N ALA A 184 -13.97 -10.85 8.69
CA ALA A 184 -15.20 -10.53 9.40
C ALA A 184 -15.58 -9.04 9.18
N PRO A 185 -16.03 -8.64 7.97
CA PRO A 185 -16.25 -7.25 7.60
C PRO A 185 -17.31 -6.55 8.45
N ASP A 186 -18.29 -7.29 8.95
CA ASP A 186 -19.36 -6.76 9.80
C ASP A 186 -18.94 -6.62 11.28
N ALA A 187 -17.84 -7.25 11.69
CA ALA A 187 -17.38 -7.27 13.08
C ALA A 187 -16.27 -6.24 13.38
N VAL A 188 -15.55 -5.78 12.35
CA VAL A 188 -14.37 -4.92 12.51
C VAL A 188 -14.53 -3.61 11.76
N ASP A 189 -14.68 -2.52 12.49
CA ASP A 189 -14.58 -1.16 11.95
C ASP A 189 -13.13 -0.67 12.05
N VAL A 190 -12.42 -0.75 10.94
CA VAL A 190 -10.99 -0.39 10.84
C VAL A 190 -10.78 1.08 11.17
N ARG A 191 -11.62 1.97 10.64
CA ARG A 191 -11.53 3.42 10.88
C ARG A 191 -11.68 3.75 12.36
N ARG A 192 -12.76 3.29 12.97
CA ARG A 192 -13.04 3.53 14.39
C ARG A 192 -11.95 2.96 15.31
N SER A 193 -11.37 1.83 14.93
CA SER A 193 -10.29 1.21 15.68
C SER A 193 -8.98 2.01 15.58
N LEU A 194 -8.67 2.57 14.42
CA LEU A 194 -7.52 3.45 14.24
C LEU A 194 -7.72 4.80 14.95
N GLU A 195 -8.91 5.40 14.89
CA GLU A 195 -9.26 6.58 15.68
C GLU A 195 -9.09 6.35 17.20
N LEU A 196 -9.39 5.13 17.67
CA LEU A 196 -9.14 4.75 19.06
C LEU A 196 -7.64 4.71 19.35
N LEU A 197 -6.83 4.13 18.46
CA LEU A 197 -5.38 4.08 18.59
C LEU A 197 -4.79 5.50 18.72
N GLU A 198 -5.25 6.46 17.91
CA GLU A 198 -4.80 7.85 18.01
C GLU A 198 -5.07 8.48 19.38
N ARG A 199 -6.23 8.18 19.97
CA ARG A 199 -6.56 8.65 21.32
C ARG A 199 -5.76 7.98 22.43
N LEU A 200 -5.23 6.79 22.18
CA LEU A 200 -4.40 6.04 23.12
C LEU A 200 -2.92 6.43 23.04
N LEU A 201 -2.48 7.04 21.96
CA LEU A 201 -1.13 7.59 21.88
C LEU A 201 -1.03 8.77 22.88
N PRO A 202 -0.01 8.78 23.76
CA PRO A 202 0.12 9.82 24.77
C PRO A 202 0.21 11.20 24.11
N GLY A 203 -0.79 12.03 24.34
CA GLY A 203 -0.70 13.45 24.00
C GLY A 203 0.39 14.13 24.80
N GLY A 204 1.11 15.07 24.20
CA GLY A 204 2.05 15.96 24.90
C GLY A 204 1.32 16.94 25.80
N GLY A 205 0.51 16.45 26.74
CA GLY A 205 -0.09 17.29 27.77
C GLY A 205 1.03 17.91 28.62
N THR A 206 1.00 19.22 28.76
CA THR A 206 1.83 19.95 29.74
C THR A 206 1.69 19.24 31.10
N PRO A 207 2.79 18.81 31.75
CA PRO A 207 2.69 18.28 33.12
C PRO A 207 2.02 19.34 33.98
N GLY A 208 0.85 18.99 34.55
CA GLY A 208 0.11 19.87 35.43
C GLY A 208 1.05 20.36 36.55
N PRO A 209 0.95 21.63 37.01
CA PRO A 209 1.76 22.16 38.10
C PRO A 209 1.30 21.50 39.37
N GLY A 210 1.89 20.33 39.74
CA GLY A 210 1.47 19.67 41.00
C GLY A 210 2.04 18.29 41.30
N GLN A 211 3.22 17.90 40.77
CA GLN A 211 3.92 16.73 41.34
C GLN A 211 5.41 17.06 41.54
N ARG A 212 5.66 17.96 42.51
CA ARG A 212 6.91 17.99 43.27
C ARG A 212 6.52 17.77 44.72
N GLY A 213 6.72 16.57 45.17
CA GLY A 213 6.66 16.15 46.56
C GLY A 213 7.65 15.04 46.76
#